data_e35867d85980e7ba3d1cc392aba2bbea
#
_entry.id   e35867d85980e7ba3d1cc392aba2bbea
#
_cell.length_a   1.000
_cell.length_b   1.000
_cell.length_c   1.000
_cell.angle_alpha   90.00
_cell.angle_beta   90.00
_cell.angle_gamma   90.00
#
_symmetry.space_group_name_H-M   'P 1'
#
loop_
_entity.id
_entity.type
_entity.pdbx_description
1 polymer ?
#
loop_
_entity_poly.entity_id
_entity_poly.type
_entity_poly.pdbx_seq_one_letter_code
_entity_poly.pdbx_strand_id
1 'polypeptide(L)'
;MLCDKILTDPDFGHLYIIVNQRAVRYTFRPANDGTAKGGIRVTVPPHYDVQDVLRSVENNRPQLLSLLQANQLAKDKKKQTPRIDWDFRIETDSLHISLVKGVGPQYMLHRLPAQIDKDEQGEDKINKPAVLEIHCPSDCDFDKEGVQAFLERAIVEGIRNHAKVQLVPRLQAYALRYGIRLNEIKINNSKGRWGSCAQHKRGSLLNRQKYFNINLSLFTLLLPLHLQKLIMLHELTHTIYMDHSPAFHANVDSWLGGKEAVFDKELKKFKPSIFSFVKK
;
A
#
# COMPACT_ATOMS: atom_id res chain seq x y z
N MET A 1 20.20 -20.48 1.02
CA MET A 1 21.28 -20.16 0.06
C MET A 1 22.54 -19.98 0.88
N LEU A 2 23.51 -20.83 0.69
CA LEU A 2 24.83 -20.73 1.33
C LEU A 2 25.68 -19.75 0.53
N CYS A 3 26.43 -18.90 1.23
CA CYS A 3 27.44 -18.05 0.61
C CYS A 3 28.61 -18.91 0.21
N ASP A 4 28.99 -18.90 -1.08
CA ASP A 4 30.09 -19.72 -1.59
C ASP A 4 31.45 -19.08 -1.26
N LYS A 5 31.54 -17.75 -1.40
CA LYS A 5 32.78 -17.02 -1.17
C LYS A 5 32.51 -15.59 -0.72
N ILE A 6 33.38 -15.07 0.15
CA ILE A 6 33.36 -13.67 0.57
C ILE A 6 34.70 -13.05 0.13
N LEU A 7 34.60 -11.95 -0.60
CA LEU A 7 35.77 -11.15 -1.04
C LEU A 7 35.67 -9.78 -0.39
N THR A 8 36.80 -9.15 -0.13
CA THR A 8 36.85 -7.79 0.40
C THR A 8 37.11 -6.79 -0.72
N ASP A 9 36.35 -5.72 -0.75
CA ASP A 9 36.49 -4.62 -1.69
C ASP A 9 36.59 -3.30 -0.90
N PRO A 10 37.53 -2.39 -1.29
CA PRO A 10 37.76 -1.15 -0.55
C PRO A 10 36.53 -0.21 -0.51
N ASP A 11 35.69 -0.22 -1.53
CA ASP A 11 34.54 0.67 -1.66
C ASP A 11 33.25 0.05 -1.12
N PHE A 12 33.06 -1.24 -1.35
CA PHE A 12 31.81 -1.96 -1.00
C PHE A 12 31.89 -2.65 0.36
N GLY A 13 33.07 -2.85 0.95
CA GLY A 13 33.28 -3.70 2.11
C GLY A 13 33.34 -5.16 1.70
N HIS A 14 32.25 -5.92 1.78
CA HIS A 14 32.24 -7.33 1.40
C HIS A 14 31.43 -7.59 0.13
N LEU A 15 31.96 -8.46 -0.72
CA LEU A 15 31.27 -9.06 -1.85
C LEU A 15 30.90 -10.49 -1.50
N TYR A 16 29.60 -10.76 -1.33
CA TYR A 16 29.07 -12.09 -1.01
C TYR A 16 28.69 -12.80 -2.29
N ILE A 17 29.50 -13.78 -2.73
CA ILE A 17 29.21 -14.57 -3.91
C ILE A 17 28.27 -15.71 -3.52
N ILE A 18 27.11 -15.77 -4.17
CA ILE A 18 26.07 -16.76 -3.91
C ILE A 18 25.75 -17.50 -5.21
N VAL A 19 25.98 -18.81 -5.22
CA VAL A 19 25.62 -19.66 -6.35
C VAL A 19 24.12 -19.91 -6.35
N ASN A 20 23.51 -19.73 -7.52
CA ASN A 20 22.10 -20.06 -7.75
C ASN A 20 22.01 -20.94 -9.02
N GLN A 21 21.52 -22.16 -8.86
CA GLN A 21 21.37 -23.15 -9.93
C GLN A 21 20.50 -22.68 -11.11
N ARG A 22 19.64 -21.68 -10.87
CA ARG A 22 18.75 -21.11 -11.89
C ARG A 22 19.25 -19.80 -12.48
N ALA A 23 20.38 -19.28 -12.01
CA ALA A 23 20.93 -18.04 -12.54
C ALA A 23 21.59 -18.30 -13.90
N VAL A 24 21.31 -17.43 -14.87
CA VAL A 24 21.94 -17.42 -16.19
C VAL A 24 22.86 -16.21 -16.40
N ARG A 25 22.87 -15.27 -15.44
CA ARG A 25 23.67 -14.04 -15.45
C ARG A 25 24.01 -13.59 -14.03
N TYR A 26 25.02 -12.75 -13.90
CA TYR A 26 25.33 -12.11 -12.62
C TYR A 26 24.27 -11.08 -12.25
N THR A 27 23.86 -11.07 -10.98
CA THR A 27 22.95 -10.04 -10.44
C THR A 27 23.54 -9.50 -9.15
N PHE A 28 23.41 -8.19 -8.98
CA PHE A 28 23.97 -7.45 -7.84
C PHE A 28 22.84 -6.90 -6.97
N ARG A 29 22.98 -7.05 -5.66
CA ARG A 29 22.05 -6.49 -4.68
C ARG A 29 22.80 -6.01 -3.44
N PRO A 30 22.37 -4.93 -2.78
CA PRO A 30 22.93 -4.57 -1.48
C PRO A 30 22.83 -5.73 -0.49
N ALA A 31 23.86 -5.96 0.30
CA ALA A 31 23.85 -6.88 1.42
C ALA A 31 23.76 -6.09 2.74
N ASN A 32 23.10 -6.69 3.75
CA ASN A 32 23.08 -6.17 5.10
C ASN A 32 24.06 -7.00 5.93
N ASP A 33 25.31 -6.56 6.04
CA ASP A 33 26.36 -7.25 6.74
C ASP A 33 26.76 -6.61 8.08
N GLY A 34 26.05 -5.51 8.45
CA GLY A 34 26.32 -4.76 9.68
C GLY A 34 27.55 -3.84 9.60
N THR A 35 28.27 -3.83 8.48
CA THR A 35 29.41 -2.92 8.30
C THR A 35 28.97 -1.51 7.89
N ALA A 36 29.82 -0.51 8.18
CA ALA A 36 29.53 0.89 7.82
C ALA A 36 29.42 1.11 6.30
N LYS A 37 30.12 0.30 5.50
CA LYS A 37 30.09 0.38 4.03
C LYS A 37 28.94 -0.42 3.42
N GLY A 38 28.31 -1.31 4.20
CA GLY A 38 27.39 -2.33 3.68
C GLY A 38 28.17 -3.33 2.83
N GLY A 39 27.47 -4.20 2.12
CA GLY A 39 28.06 -5.19 1.23
C GLY A 39 27.27 -5.33 -0.04
N ILE A 40 27.87 -5.99 -1.03
CA ILE A 40 27.19 -6.38 -2.26
C ILE A 40 27.04 -7.90 -2.31
N ARG A 41 25.81 -8.35 -2.48
CA ARG A 41 25.52 -9.75 -2.83
C ARG A 41 25.57 -9.90 -4.33
N VAL A 42 26.46 -10.79 -4.80
CA VAL A 42 26.59 -11.16 -6.20
C VAL A 42 26.01 -12.57 -6.37
N THR A 43 24.90 -12.69 -7.06
CA THR A 43 24.34 -14.00 -7.41
C THR A 43 24.90 -14.44 -8.74
N VAL A 44 25.45 -15.65 -8.79
CA VAL A 44 26.19 -16.21 -9.93
C VAL A 44 25.61 -17.56 -10.37
N PRO A 45 25.78 -17.96 -11.64
CA PRO A 45 25.47 -19.32 -12.11
C PRO A 45 26.42 -20.36 -11.51
N PRO A 46 26.10 -21.69 -11.62
CA PRO A 46 26.88 -22.76 -11.00
C PRO A 46 28.35 -22.83 -11.42
N HIS A 47 28.64 -22.50 -12.67
CA HIS A 47 29.99 -22.53 -13.24
C HIS A 47 30.48 -21.09 -13.48
N TYR A 48 30.73 -20.37 -12.40
CA TYR A 48 31.26 -19.02 -12.49
C TYR A 48 32.79 -19.00 -12.32
N ASP A 49 33.44 -18.01 -12.93
CA ASP A 49 34.83 -17.69 -12.65
C ASP A 49 34.87 -16.43 -11.75
N VAL A 50 35.70 -16.49 -10.70
CA VAL A 50 35.89 -15.39 -9.77
C VAL A 50 36.46 -14.13 -10.48
N GLN A 51 37.34 -14.33 -11.46
CA GLN A 51 37.93 -13.23 -12.23
C GLN A 51 36.86 -12.49 -13.07
N ASP A 52 35.95 -13.25 -13.66
CA ASP A 52 34.83 -12.68 -14.41
C ASP A 52 33.85 -11.94 -13.51
N VAL A 53 33.61 -12.43 -12.29
CA VAL A 53 32.82 -11.71 -11.27
C VAL A 53 33.49 -10.39 -10.91
N LEU A 54 34.80 -10.39 -10.62
CA LEU A 54 35.55 -9.18 -10.29
C LEU A 54 35.55 -8.18 -11.45
N ARG A 55 35.75 -8.64 -12.67
CA ARG A 55 35.66 -7.81 -13.89
C ARG A 55 34.26 -7.20 -14.05
N SER A 56 33.22 -8.00 -13.79
CA SER A 56 31.82 -7.52 -13.85
C SER A 56 31.51 -6.50 -12.75
N VAL A 57 32.07 -6.68 -11.55
CA VAL A 57 31.97 -5.70 -10.45
C VAL A 57 32.63 -4.39 -10.87
N GLU A 58 33.84 -4.47 -11.43
CA GLU A 58 34.60 -3.27 -11.86
C GLU A 58 33.87 -2.49 -12.96
N ASN A 59 33.37 -3.20 -13.97
CA ASN A 59 32.60 -2.60 -15.08
C ASN A 59 31.30 -1.90 -14.60
N ASN A 60 30.74 -2.33 -13.46
CA ASN A 60 29.51 -1.77 -12.90
C ASN A 60 29.77 -0.94 -11.64
N ARG A 61 31.02 -0.65 -11.27
CA ARG A 61 31.39 0.02 -10.01
C ARG A 61 30.60 1.31 -9.73
N PRO A 62 30.43 2.26 -10.68
CA PRO A 62 29.67 3.48 -10.42
C PRO A 62 28.21 3.22 -10.08
N GLN A 63 27.59 2.27 -10.77
CA GLN A 63 26.18 1.89 -10.55
C GLN A 63 26.00 1.19 -9.20
N LEU A 64 26.96 0.34 -8.80
CA LEU A 64 26.96 -0.35 -7.52
C LEU A 64 27.14 0.63 -6.34
N LEU A 65 28.00 1.62 -6.47
CA LEU A 65 28.14 2.71 -5.48
C LEU A 65 26.83 3.51 -5.34
N SER A 66 26.23 3.89 -6.45
CA SER A 66 24.92 4.57 -6.45
C SER A 66 23.82 3.71 -5.79
N LEU A 67 23.82 2.40 -6.05
CA LEU A 67 22.89 1.45 -5.45
C LEU A 67 23.07 1.35 -3.92
N LEU A 68 24.32 1.35 -3.43
CA LEU A 68 24.61 1.34 -1.98
C LEU A 68 24.21 2.67 -1.33
N GLN A 69 24.51 3.80 -1.95
CA GLN A 69 24.08 5.11 -1.46
C GLN A 69 22.55 5.20 -1.38
N ALA A 70 21.85 4.78 -2.42
CA ALA A 70 20.38 4.73 -2.42
C ALA A 70 19.83 3.82 -1.32
N ASN A 71 20.47 2.66 -1.09
CA ASN A 71 20.10 1.74 -0.02
C ASN A 71 20.36 2.33 1.37
N GLN A 72 21.47 3.04 1.56
CA GLN A 72 21.78 3.72 2.81
C GLN A 72 20.80 4.85 3.09
N LEU A 73 20.52 5.72 2.10
CA LEU A 73 19.50 6.76 2.22
C LEU A 73 18.12 6.19 2.54
N ALA A 74 17.77 5.02 1.97
CA ALA A 74 16.53 4.34 2.30
C ALA A 74 16.50 3.80 3.74
N LYS A 75 17.65 3.32 4.26
CA LYS A 75 17.79 2.91 5.67
C LYS A 75 17.69 4.10 6.62
N ASP A 76 18.32 5.22 6.28
CA ASP A 76 18.30 6.43 7.11
C ASP A 76 16.88 7.06 7.14
N LYS A 77 16.19 7.08 5.99
CA LYS A 77 14.77 7.43 5.94
C LYS A 77 13.90 6.49 6.79
N LYS A 78 14.25 5.21 6.86
CA LYS A 78 13.56 4.21 7.70
C LYS A 78 13.79 4.45 9.19
N LYS A 79 14.99 4.91 9.59
CA LYS A 79 15.29 5.33 10.98
C LYS A 79 14.55 6.60 11.37
N GLN A 80 14.23 7.47 10.39
CA GLN A 80 13.45 8.70 10.56
C GLN A 80 11.94 8.48 10.37
N THR A 81 11.46 7.23 10.22
CA THR A 81 10.01 6.96 10.16
C THR A 81 9.40 7.40 11.49
N PRO A 82 8.40 8.27 11.49
CA PRO A 82 7.72 8.68 12.71
C PRO A 82 7.27 7.44 13.48
N ARG A 83 7.49 7.42 14.80
CA ARG A 83 7.01 6.35 15.66
C ARG A 83 5.56 6.58 16.02
N ILE A 84 4.87 5.49 16.23
CA ILE A 84 3.53 5.52 16.80
C ILE A 84 3.69 5.63 18.31
N ASP A 85 3.23 6.72 18.89
CA ASP A 85 3.28 7.03 20.32
C ASP A 85 1.96 7.67 20.78
N TRP A 86 1.91 8.24 21.99
CA TRP A 86 0.71 8.88 22.55
C TRP A 86 0.18 10.05 21.72
N ASP A 87 1.02 10.70 20.92
CA ASP A 87 0.65 11.82 20.06
C ASP A 87 0.15 11.39 18.68
N PHE A 88 0.21 10.09 18.40
CA PHE A 88 -0.25 9.53 17.13
C PHE A 88 -1.76 9.78 16.96
N ARG A 89 -2.10 10.48 15.86
CA ARG A 89 -3.48 10.75 15.46
C ARG A 89 -3.62 10.69 13.94
N ILE A 90 -4.75 10.18 13.50
CA ILE A 90 -5.23 10.33 12.13
C ILE A 90 -6.63 10.87 12.22
N GLU A 91 -6.86 12.01 11.62
CA GLU A 91 -8.17 12.69 11.58
C GLU A 91 -8.53 12.93 10.13
N THR A 92 -9.59 12.29 9.67
CA THR A 92 -10.17 12.46 8.33
C THR A 92 -11.68 12.57 8.46
N ASP A 93 -12.35 13.01 7.40
CA ASP A 93 -13.82 13.09 7.39
C ASP A 93 -14.49 11.75 7.71
N SER A 94 -13.84 10.64 7.36
CA SER A 94 -14.42 9.29 7.45
C SER A 94 -14.00 8.51 8.69
N LEU A 95 -12.83 8.81 9.26
CA LEU A 95 -12.23 7.99 10.32
C LEU A 95 -11.26 8.81 11.17
N HIS A 96 -11.43 8.71 12.49
CA HIS A 96 -10.47 9.17 13.50
C HIS A 96 -9.77 7.98 14.13
N ILE A 97 -8.45 8.05 14.28
CA ILE A 97 -7.64 7.03 14.96
C ILE A 97 -6.78 7.71 16.01
N SER A 98 -6.77 7.16 17.22
CA SER A 98 -5.95 7.66 18.32
C SER A 98 -5.49 6.52 19.24
N LEU A 99 -4.41 6.77 19.98
CA LEU A 99 -4.01 5.93 21.11
C LEU A 99 -4.54 6.53 22.40
N VAL A 100 -5.03 5.66 23.29
CA VAL A 100 -5.61 6.03 24.58
C VAL A 100 -4.94 5.20 25.68
N LYS A 101 -4.71 5.81 26.85
CA LYS A 101 -4.20 5.08 28.02
C LYS A 101 -5.28 4.12 28.53
N GLY A 102 -5.00 2.84 28.50
CA GLY A 102 -5.86 1.79 29.03
C GLY A 102 -5.70 1.62 30.56
N VAL A 103 -6.65 0.96 31.17
CA VAL A 103 -6.69 0.72 32.62
C VAL A 103 -5.94 -0.56 33.03
N GLY A 104 -5.61 -1.42 32.06
CA GLY A 104 -4.99 -2.74 32.32
C GLY A 104 -3.74 -3.01 31.48
N PRO A 105 -3.15 -4.19 31.64
CA PRO A 105 -1.91 -4.57 30.93
C PRO A 105 -2.15 -5.03 29.49
N GLN A 106 -3.39 -5.07 29.04
CA GLN A 106 -3.75 -5.57 27.70
C GLN A 106 -4.10 -4.44 26.74
N TYR A 107 -3.77 -4.64 25.46
CA TYR A 107 -4.23 -3.78 24.39
C TYR A 107 -5.70 -4.08 24.07
N MET A 108 -6.53 -3.05 23.95
CA MET A 108 -7.92 -3.17 23.53
C MET A 108 -8.19 -2.24 22.36
N LEU A 109 -9.03 -2.71 21.42
CA LEU A 109 -9.46 -1.94 20.27
C LEU A 109 -10.93 -1.54 20.46
N HIS A 110 -11.17 -0.23 20.60
CA HIS A 110 -12.52 0.32 20.64
C HIS A 110 -12.87 0.90 19.28
N ARG A 111 -14.00 0.48 18.72
CA ARG A 111 -14.44 0.87 17.37
C ARG A 111 -15.86 1.38 17.41
N LEU A 112 -16.05 2.60 16.90
CA LEU A 112 -17.37 3.17 16.68
C LEU A 112 -17.59 3.36 15.18
N PRO A 113 -18.78 3.00 14.65
CA PRO A 113 -19.11 3.20 13.25
C PRO A 113 -19.27 4.69 12.93
N ALA A 114 -19.05 5.05 11.66
CA ALA A 114 -19.42 6.37 11.18
C ALA A 114 -20.96 6.54 11.17
N GLN A 115 -21.42 7.77 11.39
CA GLN A 115 -22.81 8.15 11.13
C GLN A 115 -22.88 8.86 9.79
N ILE A 116 -23.50 8.19 8.82
CA ILE A 116 -23.58 8.65 7.44
C ILE A 116 -25.05 8.85 7.10
N ASP A 117 -25.40 10.06 6.71
CA ASP A 117 -26.71 10.43 6.21
C ASP A 117 -26.64 10.76 4.72
N LYS A 118 -27.78 11.11 4.13
CA LYS A 118 -27.84 11.64 2.76
C LYS A 118 -28.10 13.14 2.85
N ASP A 119 -27.40 13.90 1.99
CA ASP A 119 -27.71 15.31 1.80
C ASP A 119 -28.97 15.49 0.90
N GLU A 120 -29.34 16.75 0.65
CA GLU A 120 -30.50 17.10 -0.18
C GLU A 120 -30.38 16.58 -1.61
N GLN A 121 -29.18 16.32 -2.10
CA GLN A 121 -28.89 15.77 -3.43
C GLN A 121 -28.81 14.24 -3.41
N GLY A 122 -29.01 13.59 -2.25
CA GLY A 122 -28.94 12.13 -2.06
C GLY A 122 -27.51 11.59 -2.02
N GLU A 123 -26.50 12.46 -1.88
CA GLU A 123 -25.11 12.07 -1.73
C GLU A 123 -24.76 11.79 -0.25
N ASP A 124 -23.74 10.98 -0.02
CA ASP A 124 -23.32 10.62 1.32
C ASP A 124 -22.69 11.83 2.05
N LYS A 125 -23.20 12.11 3.24
CA LYS A 125 -22.69 13.10 4.18
C LYS A 125 -22.31 12.42 5.49
N ILE A 126 -21.07 12.56 5.91
CA ILE A 126 -20.62 12.03 7.20
C ILE A 126 -20.92 13.09 8.27
N ASN A 127 -21.82 12.73 9.21
CA ASN A 127 -22.13 13.58 10.35
C ASN A 127 -21.16 13.34 11.50
N LYS A 128 -20.74 12.08 11.68
CA LYS A 128 -19.69 11.71 12.63
C LYS A 128 -18.76 10.70 11.98
N PRO A 129 -17.44 10.93 11.99
CA PRO A 129 -16.47 9.95 11.52
C PRO A 129 -16.54 8.68 12.34
N ALA A 130 -16.12 7.57 11.76
CA ALA A 130 -15.82 6.37 12.54
C ALA A 130 -14.68 6.65 13.50
N VAL A 131 -14.62 5.92 14.62
CA VAL A 131 -13.56 6.05 15.61
C VAL A 131 -12.86 4.71 15.79
N LEU A 132 -11.54 4.73 15.80
CA LEU A 132 -10.67 3.63 16.20
C LEU A 132 -9.77 4.12 17.33
N GLU A 133 -10.05 3.71 18.55
CA GLU A 133 -9.19 3.93 19.71
C GLU A 133 -8.42 2.66 20.03
N ILE A 134 -7.11 2.79 20.14
CA ILE A 134 -6.23 1.71 20.58
C ILE A 134 -5.85 2.00 22.02
N HIS A 135 -6.48 1.30 22.94
CA HIS A 135 -6.16 1.38 24.36
C HIS A 135 -4.88 0.60 24.64
N CYS A 136 -3.82 1.31 24.98
CA CYS A 136 -2.52 0.76 25.29
C CYS A 136 -2.30 0.72 26.81
N PRO A 137 -1.55 -0.26 27.35
CA PRO A 137 -1.11 -0.23 28.74
C PRO A 137 -0.47 1.12 29.08
N SER A 138 -0.67 1.58 30.32
CA SER A 138 -0.12 2.89 30.77
C SER A 138 1.41 2.94 30.78
N ASP A 139 2.06 1.78 30.90
CA ASP A 139 3.49 1.55 30.86
C ASP A 139 3.98 1.07 29.47
N CYS A 140 3.19 1.32 28.43
CA CYS A 140 3.51 0.92 27.06
C CYS A 140 4.85 1.52 26.61
N ASP A 141 5.81 0.65 26.30
CA ASP A 141 7.12 1.03 25.80
C ASP A 141 7.11 1.10 24.27
N PHE A 142 6.90 2.30 23.74
CA PHE A 142 6.87 2.55 22.28
C PHE A 142 8.24 2.40 21.61
N ASP A 143 9.33 2.30 22.37
CA ASP A 143 10.67 2.08 21.80
C ASP A 143 10.89 0.64 21.37
N LYS A 144 10.10 -0.29 21.88
CA LYS A 144 10.16 -1.70 21.48
C LYS A 144 9.64 -1.90 20.05
N GLU A 145 10.46 -2.49 19.19
CA GLU A 145 10.05 -2.81 17.81
C GLU A 145 8.81 -3.71 17.75
N GLY A 146 8.65 -4.63 18.69
CA GLY A 146 7.47 -5.50 18.80
C GLY A 146 6.19 -4.71 19.04
N VAL A 147 6.24 -3.65 19.86
CA VAL A 147 5.11 -2.75 20.12
C VAL A 147 4.77 -1.96 18.87
N GLN A 148 5.76 -1.36 18.19
CA GLN A 148 5.53 -0.64 16.93
C GLN A 148 4.89 -1.54 15.87
N ALA A 149 5.41 -2.76 15.70
CA ALA A 149 4.85 -3.72 14.72
C ALA A 149 3.43 -4.17 15.10
N PHE A 150 3.11 -4.27 16.38
CA PHE A 150 1.76 -4.56 16.84
C PHE A 150 0.80 -3.41 16.53
N LEU A 151 1.17 -2.17 16.90
CA LEU A 151 0.36 -0.97 16.67
C LEU A 151 0.12 -0.74 15.18
N GLU A 152 1.17 -0.87 14.35
CA GLU A 152 1.04 -0.79 12.88
C GLU A 152 -0.01 -1.78 12.36
N ARG A 153 0.04 -3.05 12.79
CA ARG A 153 -0.94 -4.06 12.38
C ARG A 153 -2.34 -3.75 12.89
N ALA A 154 -2.48 -3.32 14.14
CA ALA A 154 -3.75 -2.96 14.75
C ALA A 154 -4.42 -1.80 14.01
N ILE A 155 -3.66 -0.76 13.66
CA ILE A 155 -4.13 0.38 12.89
C ILE A 155 -4.59 -0.06 11.49
N VAL A 156 -3.74 -0.81 10.77
CA VAL A 156 -4.07 -1.28 9.41
C VAL A 156 -5.32 -2.15 9.41
N GLU A 157 -5.44 -3.07 10.37
CA GLU A 157 -6.62 -3.94 10.46
C GLU A 157 -7.87 -3.16 10.90
N GLY A 158 -7.70 -2.17 11.79
CA GLY A 158 -8.78 -1.26 12.15
C GLY A 158 -9.31 -0.48 10.95
N ILE A 159 -8.42 0.14 10.15
CA ILE A 159 -8.80 0.85 8.92
C ILE A 159 -9.48 -0.12 7.95
N ARG A 160 -8.97 -1.35 7.78
CA ARG A 160 -9.55 -2.38 6.90
C ARG A 160 -10.99 -2.71 7.30
N ASN A 161 -11.25 -2.88 8.60
CA ASN A 161 -12.59 -3.20 9.08
C ASN A 161 -13.56 -2.05 8.84
N HIS A 162 -13.15 -0.80 9.11
CA HIS A 162 -13.98 0.37 8.79
C HIS A 162 -14.17 0.55 7.28
N ALA A 163 -13.14 0.29 6.47
CA ALA A 163 -13.24 0.33 5.00
C ALA A 163 -14.24 -0.71 4.47
N LYS A 164 -14.25 -1.93 5.01
CA LYS A 164 -15.25 -2.94 4.62
C LYS A 164 -16.67 -2.48 4.92
N VAL A 165 -16.90 -1.89 6.08
CA VAL A 165 -18.24 -1.44 6.52
C VAL A 165 -18.71 -0.21 5.76
N GLN A 166 -17.82 0.70 5.39
CA GLN A 166 -18.19 1.97 4.74
C GLN A 166 -18.08 1.92 3.21
N LEU A 167 -16.94 1.44 2.66
CA LEU A 167 -16.69 1.51 1.22
C LEU A 167 -17.47 0.46 0.43
N VAL A 168 -17.61 -0.77 0.97
CA VAL A 168 -18.26 -1.85 0.22
C VAL A 168 -19.75 -1.57 -0.02
N PRO A 169 -20.56 -1.19 0.98
CA PRO A 169 -21.97 -0.86 0.73
C PRO A 169 -22.16 0.34 -0.20
N ARG A 170 -21.28 1.35 -0.11
CA ARG A 170 -21.35 2.52 -0.99
C ARG A 170 -21.02 2.17 -2.43
N LEU A 171 -19.98 1.37 -2.66
CA LEU A 171 -19.66 0.88 -4.00
C LEU A 171 -20.81 0.01 -4.57
N GLN A 172 -21.44 -0.82 -3.73
CA GLN A 172 -22.64 -1.60 -4.13
C GLN A 172 -23.82 -0.70 -4.51
N ALA A 173 -24.04 0.38 -3.74
CA ALA A 173 -25.10 1.34 -4.03
C ALA A 173 -24.86 2.06 -5.36
N TYR A 174 -23.61 2.48 -5.67
CA TYR A 174 -23.27 3.03 -6.98
C TYR A 174 -23.42 1.99 -8.09
N ALA A 175 -22.98 0.76 -7.90
CA ALA A 175 -23.14 -0.30 -8.87
C ALA A 175 -24.64 -0.53 -9.21
N LEU A 176 -25.49 -0.57 -8.18
CA LEU A 176 -26.95 -0.70 -8.36
C LEU A 176 -27.53 0.50 -9.11
N ARG A 177 -27.13 1.74 -8.74
CA ARG A 177 -27.59 2.97 -9.38
C ARG A 177 -27.32 3.00 -10.89
N TYR A 178 -26.18 2.44 -11.31
CA TYR A 178 -25.76 2.40 -12.71
C TYR A 178 -26.04 1.05 -13.40
N GLY A 179 -26.80 0.15 -12.78
CA GLY A 179 -27.19 -1.13 -13.36
C GLY A 179 -26.03 -2.13 -13.54
N ILE A 180 -24.93 -1.95 -12.79
CA ILE A 180 -23.73 -2.78 -12.89
C ILE A 180 -23.80 -3.95 -11.91
N ARG A 181 -23.55 -5.15 -12.42
CA ARG A 181 -23.45 -6.36 -11.59
C ARG A 181 -22.01 -6.67 -11.26
N LEU A 182 -21.68 -6.66 -9.96
CA LEU A 182 -20.37 -7.05 -9.45
C LEU A 182 -20.44 -8.46 -8.88
N ASN A 183 -19.40 -9.25 -9.08
CA ASN A 183 -19.26 -10.56 -8.49
C ASN A 183 -18.67 -10.48 -7.07
N GLU A 184 -17.61 -9.70 -6.91
CA GLU A 184 -16.90 -9.59 -5.63
C GLU A 184 -16.30 -8.18 -5.45
N ILE A 185 -16.34 -7.71 -4.20
CA ILE A 185 -15.65 -6.49 -3.77
C ILE A 185 -14.70 -6.86 -2.65
N LYS A 186 -13.41 -6.54 -2.80
CA LYS A 186 -12.36 -6.77 -1.80
C LYS A 186 -11.73 -5.48 -1.32
N ILE A 187 -11.33 -5.48 -0.04
CA ILE A 187 -10.50 -4.43 0.53
C ILE A 187 -9.09 -4.99 0.71
N ASN A 188 -8.11 -4.36 0.06
CA ASN A 188 -6.68 -4.71 0.16
C ASN A 188 -5.87 -3.58 0.82
N ASN A 189 -4.57 -3.76 1.00
CA ASN A 189 -3.66 -2.79 1.60
C ASN A 189 -2.69 -2.15 0.58
N SER A 190 -3.09 -2.07 -0.69
CA SER A 190 -2.26 -1.44 -1.72
C SER A 190 -2.02 0.03 -1.41
N LYS A 191 -0.74 0.46 -1.45
CA LYS A 191 -0.34 1.87 -1.36
C LYS A 191 -0.09 2.50 -2.74
N GLY A 192 0.09 1.67 -3.76
CA GLY A 192 0.43 2.13 -5.11
C GLY A 192 -0.78 2.41 -6.01
N ARG A 193 -1.97 1.98 -5.59
CA ARG A 193 -3.22 2.23 -6.33
C ARG A 193 -4.40 2.26 -5.36
N TRP A 194 -5.37 3.11 -5.64
CA TRP A 194 -6.56 3.28 -4.82
C TRP A 194 -7.63 2.21 -5.08
N GLY A 195 -7.70 1.71 -6.32
CA GLY A 195 -8.60 0.66 -6.74
C GLY A 195 -8.04 -0.18 -7.88
N SER A 196 -8.78 -1.20 -8.28
CA SER A 196 -8.60 -1.95 -9.51
C SER A 196 -9.85 -2.76 -9.84
N CYS A 197 -10.21 -2.82 -11.12
CA CYS A 197 -11.25 -3.68 -11.65
C CYS A 197 -10.64 -4.82 -12.45
N ALA A 198 -11.10 -6.04 -12.21
CA ALA A 198 -10.68 -7.23 -12.95
C ALA A 198 -11.89 -7.88 -13.62
N GLN A 199 -11.82 -8.06 -14.94
CA GLN A 199 -12.80 -8.80 -15.71
C GLN A 199 -12.48 -10.29 -15.70
N HIS A 200 -13.47 -11.11 -15.40
CA HIS A 200 -13.39 -12.55 -15.48
C HIS A 200 -14.43 -13.10 -16.47
N LYS A 201 -14.14 -14.26 -17.04
CA LYS A 201 -15.06 -14.97 -17.95
C LYS A 201 -15.31 -16.34 -17.37
N ARG A 202 -16.59 -16.72 -17.23
CA ARG A 202 -17.01 -18.05 -16.77
C ARG A 202 -18.00 -18.65 -17.76
N GLY A 203 -17.93 -19.96 -17.96
CA GLY A 203 -18.80 -20.69 -18.88
C GLY A 203 -18.06 -21.31 -20.06
N SER A 204 -18.80 -22.06 -20.90
CA SER A 204 -18.28 -22.68 -22.13
C SER A 204 -18.03 -21.65 -23.23
N LEU A 205 -17.35 -22.05 -24.30
CA LEU A 205 -17.10 -21.19 -25.47
C LEU A 205 -18.40 -20.56 -26.07
N LEU A 206 -19.53 -21.25 -25.94
CA LEU A 206 -20.83 -20.82 -26.48
C LEU A 206 -21.65 -19.94 -25.50
N ASN A 207 -21.31 -19.93 -24.20
CA ASN A 207 -22.06 -19.18 -23.20
C ASN A 207 -21.15 -18.57 -22.14
N ARG A 208 -20.24 -17.69 -22.57
CA ARG A 208 -19.31 -16.98 -21.67
C ARG A 208 -19.99 -15.75 -21.07
N GLN A 209 -20.25 -15.80 -19.78
CA GLN A 209 -20.67 -14.62 -19.02
C GLN A 209 -19.43 -13.87 -18.49
N LYS A 210 -19.46 -12.55 -18.64
CA LYS A 210 -18.48 -11.64 -18.03
C LYS A 210 -18.96 -11.30 -16.62
N TYR A 211 -18.02 -11.28 -15.67
CA TYR A 211 -18.26 -10.76 -14.34
C TYR A 211 -17.04 -9.98 -13.86
N PHE A 212 -17.25 -9.09 -12.94
CA PHE A 212 -16.26 -8.12 -12.52
C PHE A 212 -16.02 -8.19 -11.02
N ASN A 213 -14.74 -8.19 -10.65
CA ASN A 213 -14.30 -8.05 -9.27
C ASN A 213 -13.64 -6.69 -9.09
N ILE A 214 -14.03 -5.94 -8.07
CA ILE A 214 -13.40 -4.68 -7.72
C ILE A 214 -12.63 -4.84 -6.42
N ASN A 215 -11.37 -4.37 -6.42
CA ASN A 215 -10.57 -4.25 -5.22
C ASN A 215 -10.40 -2.76 -4.91
N LEU A 216 -10.69 -2.35 -3.69
CA LEU A 216 -10.38 -1.02 -3.19
C LEU A 216 -9.25 -1.10 -2.17
N SER A 217 -8.36 -0.13 -2.18
CA SER A 217 -7.40 0.03 -1.10
C SER A 217 -8.12 0.44 0.18
N LEU A 218 -7.76 -0.13 1.33
CA LEU A 218 -8.28 0.32 2.61
C LEU A 218 -7.98 1.81 2.87
N PHE A 219 -6.89 2.32 2.28
CA PHE A 219 -6.50 3.73 2.40
C PHE A 219 -7.42 4.68 1.63
N THR A 220 -8.28 4.17 0.75
CA THR A 220 -9.34 4.96 0.11
C THR A 220 -10.31 5.54 1.14
N LEU A 221 -10.49 4.87 2.29
CA LEU A 221 -11.29 5.40 3.40
C LEU A 221 -10.75 6.71 3.99
N LEU A 222 -9.44 6.96 3.86
CA LEU A 222 -8.78 8.16 4.38
C LEU A 222 -8.87 9.37 3.43
N LEU A 223 -9.42 9.19 2.25
CA LEU A 223 -9.69 10.25 1.29
C LEU A 223 -10.96 11.03 1.69
N PRO A 224 -11.06 12.31 1.31
CA PRO A 224 -12.34 13.02 1.31
C PRO A 224 -13.42 12.27 0.53
N LEU A 225 -14.68 12.43 0.91
CA LEU A 225 -15.81 11.68 0.33
C LEU A 225 -15.90 11.78 -1.20
N HIS A 226 -15.68 12.97 -1.76
CA HIS A 226 -15.74 13.19 -3.20
C HIS A 226 -14.61 12.44 -3.95
N LEU A 227 -13.43 12.28 -3.33
CA LEU A 227 -12.34 11.49 -3.90
C LEU A 227 -12.60 9.99 -3.74
N GLN A 228 -13.21 9.56 -2.63
CA GLN A 228 -13.68 8.18 -2.50
C GLN A 228 -14.69 7.84 -3.60
N LYS A 229 -15.64 8.76 -3.88
CA LYS A 229 -16.62 8.63 -4.96
C LYS A 229 -15.93 8.55 -6.34
N LEU A 230 -14.95 9.43 -6.60
CA LEU A 230 -14.15 9.37 -7.83
C LEU A 230 -13.55 7.98 -8.05
N ILE A 231 -12.86 7.42 -7.03
CA ILE A 231 -12.24 6.08 -7.13
C ILE A 231 -13.29 5.01 -7.41
N MET A 232 -14.40 5.01 -6.68
CA MET A 232 -15.46 4.02 -6.86
C MET A 232 -16.06 4.06 -8.27
N LEU A 233 -16.35 5.25 -8.78
CA LEU A 233 -16.94 5.42 -10.11
C LEU A 233 -15.93 5.11 -11.22
N HIS A 234 -14.65 5.43 -11.03
CA HIS A 234 -13.56 5.03 -11.91
C HIS A 234 -13.50 3.51 -12.05
N GLU A 235 -13.50 2.77 -10.94
CA GLU A 235 -13.44 1.30 -10.97
C GLU A 235 -14.72 0.68 -11.55
N LEU A 236 -15.88 1.29 -11.30
CA LEU A 236 -17.13 0.86 -11.94
C LEU A 236 -17.11 1.11 -13.45
N THR A 237 -16.56 2.22 -13.92
CA THR A 237 -16.45 2.51 -15.36
C THR A 237 -15.61 1.46 -16.08
N HIS A 238 -14.63 0.83 -15.44
CA HIS A 238 -13.88 -0.29 -16.01
C HIS A 238 -14.72 -1.53 -16.30
N THR A 239 -15.94 -1.63 -15.78
CA THR A 239 -16.87 -2.71 -16.19
C THR A 239 -17.45 -2.47 -17.59
N ILE A 240 -17.39 -1.25 -18.09
CA ILE A 240 -17.88 -0.83 -19.40
C ILE A 240 -16.71 -0.62 -20.37
N TYR A 241 -15.71 0.15 -19.93
CA TYR A 241 -14.49 0.48 -20.68
C TYR A 241 -13.26 -0.02 -19.92
N MET A 242 -12.55 -1.00 -20.47
CA MET A 242 -11.35 -1.57 -19.81
C MET A 242 -10.10 -0.71 -19.95
N ASP A 243 -10.11 0.24 -20.85
CA ASP A 243 -9.04 1.22 -21.10
C ASP A 243 -9.42 2.61 -20.57
N HIS A 244 -8.47 3.53 -20.57
CA HIS A 244 -8.70 4.93 -20.20
C HIS A 244 -8.89 5.80 -21.47
N SER A 245 -9.75 5.35 -22.38
CA SER A 245 -10.11 6.08 -23.60
C SER A 245 -10.89 7.37 -23.29
N PRO A 246 -11.05 8.28 -24.25
CA PRO A 246 -11.92 9.45 -24.09
C PRO A 246 -13.35 9.09 -23.66
N ALA A 247 -13.88 7.94 -24.14
CA ALA A 247 -15.20 7.44 -23.74
C ALA A 247 -15.24 7.03 -22.26
N PHE A 248 -14.16 6.42 -21.74
CA PHE A 248 -14.02 6.13 -20.32
C PHE A 248 -14.12 7.41 -19.49
N HIS A 249 -13.29 8.41 -19.79
CA HIS A 249 -13.28 9.68 -19.07
C HIS A 249 -14.61 10.42 -19.17
N ALA A 250 -15.23 10.47 -20.35
CA ALA A 250 -16.56 11.07 -20.52
C ALA A 250 -17.62 10.39 -19.64
N ASN A 251 -17.53 9.06 -19.47
CA ASN A 251 -18.45 8.31 -18.62
C ASN A 251 -18.23 8.63 -17.13
N VAL A 252 -16.97 8.61 -16.65
CA VAL A 252 -16.64 8.99 -15.26
C VAL A 252 -17.08 10.42 -14.97
N ASP A 253 -16.77 11.34 -15.88
CA ASP A 253 -17.10 12.76 -15.73
C ASP A 253 -18.62 12.99 -15.67
N SER A 254 -19.38 12.30 -16.52
CA SER A 254 -20.85 12.33 -16.48
C SER A 254 -21.40 11.89 -15.12
N TRP A 255 -20.85 10.81 -14.56
CA TRP A 255 -21.29 10.30 -13.23
C TRP A 255 -20.84 11.20 -12.07
N LEU A 256 -19.80 12.01 -12.27
CA LEU A 256 -19.30 13.00 -11.31
C LEU A 256 -19.87 14.41 -11.52
N GLY A 257 -20.78 14.60 -12.50
CA GLY A 257 -21.37 15.90 -12.79
C GLY A 257 -20.37 16.93 -13.31
N GLY A 258 -19.44 16.51 -14.19
CA GLY A 258 -18.45 17.37 -14.82
C GLY A 258 -17.23 17.70 -13.93
N LYS A 259 -16.93 16.90 -12.91
CA LYS A 259 -15.88 17.21 -11.92
C LYS A 259 -14.69 16.26 -11.94
N GLU A 260 -14.59 15.32 -12.90
CA GLU A 260 -13.51 14.32 -12.92
C GLU A 260 -12.13 14.97 -12.93
N ALA A 261 -11.87 15.91 -13.83
CA ALA A 261 -10.56 16.54 -13.96
C ALA A 261 -10.11 17.31 -12.71
N VAL A 262 -11.05 17.93 -11.99
CA VAL A 262 -10.76 18.66 -10.74
C VAL A 262 -10.40 17.67 -9.65
N PHE A 263 -11.19 16.62 -9.49
CA PHE A 263 -10.97 15.60 -8.45
C PHE A 263 -9.71 14.76 -8.71
N ASP A 264 -9.41 14.43 -9.97
CA ASP A 264 -8.16 13.73 -10.33
C ASP A 264 -6.92 14.57 -10.00
N LYS A 265 -6.96 15.88 -10.28
CA LYS A 265 -5.89 16.80 -9.92
C LYS A 265 -5.69 16.90 -8.39
N GLU A 266 -6.76 16.87 -7.62
CA GLU A 266 -6.72 16.86 -6.17
C GLU A 266 -6.17 15.51 -5.65
N LEU A 267 -6.66 14.39 -6.18
CA LEU A 267 -6.23 13.05 -5.80
C LEU A 267 -4.71 12.84 -6.01
N LYS A 268 -4.15 13.35 -7.10
CA LYS A 268 -2.70 13.26 -7.38
C LYS A 268 -1.84 13.95 -6.34
N LYS A 269 -2.37 14.94 -5.63
CA LYS A 269 -1.68 15.66 -4.54
C LYS A 269 -1.87 14.98 -3.19
N PHE A 270 -2.86 14.13 -3.05
CA PHE A 270 -3.23 13.53 -1.77
C PHE A 270 -2.26 12.41 -1.38
N LYS A 271 -1.64 12.55 -0.21
CA LYS A 271 -0.80 11.52 0.39
C LYS A 271 -1.26 11.27 1.81
N PRO A 272 -1.88 10.13 2.12
CA PRO A 272 -2.29 9.83 3.48
C PRO A 272 -1.10 9.87 4.44
N SER A 273 -1.25 10.57 5.55
CA SER A 273 -0.21 10.70 6.59
C SER A 273 0.25 9.34 7.12
N ILE A 274 -0.68 8.37 7.18
CA ILE A 274 -0.39 6.99 7.62
C ILE A 274 0.71 6.30 6.79
N PHE A 275 0.95 6.71 5.55
CA PHE A 275 1.99 6.10 4.72
C PHE A 275 3.40 6.27 5.28
N SER A 276 3.60 7.26 6.15
CA SER A 276 4.87 7.44 6.87
C SER A 276 5.05 6.43 8.01
N PHE A 277 3.98 5.90 8.60
CA PHE A 277 4.01 4.99 9.74
C PHE A 277 3.93 3.51 9.33
N VAL A 278 3.17 3.18 8.29
CA VAL A 278 2.96 1.79 7.85
C VAL A 278 4.10 1.36 6.93
N LYS A 279 4.82 0.29 7.27
CA LYS A 279 5.87 -0.31 6.42
C LYS A 279 5.28 -1.00 5.19
N LYS A 280 6.08 -1.12 4.13
CA LYS A 280 5.69 -1.86 2.90
C LYS A 280 5.68 -3.35 3.14
#